data_410bde2dbe32c51f03453159814ccbbe
#
_entry.id   410bde2dbe32c51f03453159814ccbbe
#
_cell.length_a   1.000
_cell.length_b   1.000
_cell.length_c   1.000
_cell.angle_alpha   90.00
_cell.angle_beta   90.00
_cell.angle_gamma   90.00
#
_symmetry.space_group_name_H-M   'P 1'
#
loop_
_entity.id
_entity.type
_entity.pdbx_description
1 polymer ?
#
loop_
_entity_poly.entity_id
_entity_poly.type
_entity_poly.pdbx_seq_one_letter_code
_entity_poly.pdbx_strand_id
1 'polypeptide(L)'
;MNKIVNLLNRVLNSKGTKLKKLNEYMYWSPFVSHHKPKLQINIQSGKWHCWVSNVGGRTLFQLFKKIGASYQHFDELRELVGDSPRYKKKTDTKVNEVVQLPNEFKPLWNGGDSIVKRHALSYLYKRGIDDSDILKYNIGYCDDGLYSNRIIVPSYDSEGQLNFFVGRDFYNSKMKYRNTSTTKNVIGFELFINWDEPIILCEGVFDAMSFKRNAIPLFGKTVMSTLQKKIIESKVKTILSNLKKKIYEKKVTDIYIALDEDALTDSIKIMEEFMKNGINTYLIKSTQKDPSDIGFYKFIELTRETKQFKFSDLIKLKLNGNTKRYMEAL
;
A
#
# COMPACT_ATOMS: atom_id res chain seq x y z
N MET A 1 -24.21 -32.92 -1.78
CA MET A 1 -23.28 -32.21 -2.68
C MET A 1 -23.56 -30.71 -2.56
N ASN A 2 -22.57 -29.87 -2.49
CA ASN A 2 -22.80 -28.41 -2.25
C ASN A 2 -23.49 -27.80 -3.48
N LYS A 3 -24.63 -27.14 -3.29
CA LYS A 3 -25.45 -26.53 -4.37
C LYS A 3 -24.64 -25.55 -5.22
N ILE A 4 -23.73 -24.80 -4.60
CA ILE A 4 -22.82 -23.84 -5.30
C ILE A 4 -21.87 -24.61 -6.25
N VAL A 5 -21.34 -25.76 -5.84
CA VAL A 5 -20.47 -26.59 -6.70
C VAL A 5 -21.25 -27.10 -7.92
N ASN A 6 -22.52 -27.49 -7.73
CA ASN A 6 -23.35 -27.96 -8.84
C ASN A 6 -23.63 -26.83 -9.85
N LEU A 7 -23.90 -25.63 -9.37
CA LEU A 7 -24.08 -24.45 -10.22
C LEU A 7 -22.78 -24.14 -10.98
N LEU A 8 -21.63 -24.11 -10.30
CA LEU A 8 -20.34 -23.87 -10.92
C LEU A 8 -19.99 -24.92 -11.98
N ASN A 9 -20.28 -26.20 -11.71
CA ASN A 9 -20.03 -27.27 -12.68
C ASN A 9 -20.82 -27.06 -13.98
N ARG A 10 -22.05 -26.60 -13.90
CA ARG A 10 -22.89 -26.29 -15.07
C ARG A 10 -22.40 -25.05 -15.81
N VAL A 11 -22.17 -23.96 -15.08
CA VAL A 11 -21.77 -22.66 -15.66
C VAL A 11 -20.40 -22.74 -16.32
N LEU A 12 -19.45 -23.48 -15.74
CA LEU A 12 -18.09 -23.64 -16.26
C LEU A 12 -17.98 -24.83 -17.23
N ASN A 13 -19.07 -25.57 -17.45
CA ASN A 13 -19.04 -26.82 -18.20
C ASN A 13 -17.86 -27.73 -17.83
N SER A 14 -17.60 -27.83 -16.54
CA SER A 14 -16.41 -28.47 -15.99
C SER A 14 -16.70 -29.02 -14.60
N LYS A 15 -16.27 -30.24 -14.31
CA LYS A 15 -16.39 -30.83 -12.98
C LYS A 15 -15.25 -30.32 -12.09
N GLY A 16 -15.61 -29.62 -10.99
CA GLY A 16 -14.64 -29.12 -10.04
C GLY A 16 -13.98 -30.22 -9.21
N THR A 17 -12.65 -30.15 -9.09
CA THR A 17 -11.86 -31.03 -8.23
C THR A 17 -11.63 -30.36 -6.89
N LYS A 18 -12.07 -31.00 -5.78
CA LYS A 18 -11.86 -30.47 -4.43
C LYS A 18 -10.38 -30.51 -4.06
N LEU A 19 -9.85 -29.41 -3.56
CA LEU A 19 -8.48 -29.32 -3.08
C LEU A 19 -8.37 -29.69 -1.59
N LYS A 20 -7.12 -29.93 -1.11
CA LYS A 20 -6.85 -30.20 0.31
C LYS A 20 -7.25 -29.04 1.25
N LYS A 21 -7.24 -27.80 0.73
CA LYS A 21 -7.73 -26.63 1.50
C LYS A 21 -9.25 -26.64 1.60
N LEU A 22 -9.74 -26.25 2.75
CA LEU A 22 -11.18 -26.18 3.03
C LEU A 22 -11.90 -25.24 2.05
N ASN A 23 -13.01 -25.72 1.45
CA ASN A 23 -13.86 -24.99 0.51
C ASN A 23 -13.18 -24.53 -0.80
N GLU A 24 -12.01 -25.07 -1.16
CA GLU A 24 -11.31 -24.76 -2.39
C GLU A 24 -11.56 -25.83 -3.45
N TYR A 25 -11.85 -25.38 -4.68
CA TYR A 25 -12.08 -26.22 -5.85
C TYR A 25 -11.26 -25.72 -7.03
N MET A 26 -10.79 -26.65 -7.86
CA MET A 26 -10.06 -26.39 -9.08
C MET A 26 -10.90 -26.76 -10.29
N TYR A 27 -11.00 -25.85 -11.26
CA TYR A 27 -11.74 -25.99 -12.51
C TYR A 27 -10.84 -25.74 -13.72
N TRP A 28 -11.28 -26.19 -14.88
CA TRP A 28 -10.69 -25.77 -16.15
C TRP A 28 -10.91 -24.27 -16.35
N SER A 29 -9.93 -23.62 -16.98
CA SER A 29 -10.04 -22.17 -17.23
C SER A 29 -11.05 -21.89 -18.35
N PRO A 30 -12.04 -21.02 -18.12
CA PRO A 30 -12.94 -20.58 -19.20
C PRO A 30 -12.33 -19.45 -20.05
N PHE A 31 -11.14 -18.98 -19.71
CA PHE A 31 -10.51 -17.83 -20.36
C PHE A 31 -9.43 -18.23 -21.37
N VAL A 32 -8.73 -19.33 -21.12
CA VAL A 32 -7.60 -19.83 -21.92
C VAL A 32 -7.59 -21.35 -21.87
N SER A 33 -7.39 -22.00 -23.02
CA SER A 33 -7.19 -23.45 -23.09
C SER A 33 -5.87 -23.83 -22.43
N HIS A 34 -5.87 -24.85 -21.60
CA HIS A 34 -4.68 -25.36 -20.91
C HIS A 34 -4.82 -26.85 -20.62
N HIS A 35 -3.70 -27.57 -20.57
CA HIS A 35 -3.64 -29.02 -20.34
C HIS A 35 -3.95 -29.49 -18.91
N LYS A 36 -4.17 -28.56 -17.97
CA LYS A 36 -4.53 -28.85 -16.58
C LYS A 36 -5.54 -27.80 -16.07
N PRO A 37 -6.42 -28.14 -15.10
CA PRO A 37 -7.29 -27.18 -14.44
C PRO A 37 -6.47 -26.08 -13.76
N LYS A 38 -6.84 -24.82 -13.94
CA LYS A 38 -6.09 -23.66 -13.44
C LYS A 38 -6.97 -22.53 -12.86
N LEU A 39 -8.29 -22.71 -12.88
CA LEU A 39 -9.22 -21.80 -12.22
C LEU A 39 -9.50 -22.31 -10.80
N GLN A 40 -8.97 -21.64 -9.81
CA GLN A 40 -9.20 -21.92 -8.39
C GLN A 40 -10.35 -21.09 -7.85
N ILE A 41 -11.28 -21.70 -7.13
CA ILE A 41 -12.46 -21.06 -6.58
C ILE A 41 -12.65 -21.48 -5.12
N ASN A 42 -12.80 -20.52 -4.23
CA ASN A 42 -13.24 -20.74 -2.87
C ASN A 42 -14.76 -20.54 -2.79
N ILE A 43 -15.51 -21.60 -2.56
CA ILE A 43 -16.97 -21.59 -2.60
C ILE A 43 -17.61 -20.91 -1.38
N GLN A 44 -16.88 -20.71 -0.29
CA GLN A 44 -17.37 -20.02 0.90
C GLN A 44 -17.20 -18.50 0.80
N SER A 45 -16.00 -18.05 0.37
CA SER A 45 -15.70 -16.62 0.25
C SER A 45 -16.09 -16.03 -1.13
N GLY A 46 -16.34 -16.88 -2.12
CA GLY A 46 -16.60 -16.49 -3.50
C GLY A 46 -15.34 -16.01 -4.26
N LYS A 47 -14.17 -16.01 -3.63
CA LYS A 47 -12.92 -15.60 -4.29
C LYS A 47 -12.49 -16.63 -5.32
N TRP A 48 -11.93 -16.16 -6.42
CA TRP A 48 -11.44 -17.01 -7.49
C TRP A 48 -10.21 -16.40 -8.18
N HIS A 49 -9.38 -17.27 -8.73
CA HIS A 49 -8.20 -16.87 -9.50
C HIS A 49 -7.87 -17.91 -10.58
N CYS A 50 -7.61 -17.45 -11.79
CA CYS A 50 -7.12 -18.27 -12.88
C CYS A 50 -5.60 -18.09 -13.04
N TRP A 51 -4.85 -19.10 -12.70
CA TRP A 51 -3.38 -19.07 -12.67
C TRP A 51 -2.71 -18.97 -14.05
N VAL A 52 -3.43 -19.27 -15.13
CA VAL A 52 -2.90 -19.17 -16.51
C VAL A 52 -3.12 -17.79 -17.10
N SER A 53 -4.34 -17.27 -16.99
CA SER A 53 -4.69 -15.95 -17.52
C SER A 53 -4.37 -14.80 -16.56
N ASN A 54 -3.91 -15.10 -15.35
CA ASN A 54 -3.67 -14.16 -14.26
C ASN A 54 -4.87 -13.25 -13.96
N VAL A 55 -6.07 -13.79 -14.12
CA VAL A 55 -7.35 -13.09 -13.91
C VAL A 55 -8.01 -13.62 -12.65
N GLY A 56 -8.51 -12.75 -11.80
CA GLY A 56 -9.16 -13.11 -10.56
C GLY A 56 -10.29 -12.17 -10.16
N GLY A 57 -11.01 -12.56 -9.12
CA GLY A 57 -12.10 -11.77 -8.56
C GLY A 57 -12.42 -12.16 -7.11
N ARG A 58 -13.21 -11.30 -6.47
CA ARG A 58 -13.56 -11.44 -5.05
C ARG A 58 -14.92 -12.09 -4.82
N THR A 59 -15.74 -12.21 -5.88
CA THR A 59 -17.11 -12.77 -5.80
C THR A 59 -17.39 -13.65 -7.01
N LEU A 60 -18.26 -14.65 -6.84
CA LEU A 60 -18.75 -15.48 -7.95
C LEU A 60 -19.56 -14.67 -8.97
N PHE A 61 -20.22 -13.59 -8.58
CA PHE A 61 -20.90 -12.67 -9.50
C PHE A 61 -19.93 -12.04 -10.51
N GLN A 62 -18.71 -11.68 -10.06
CA GLN A 62 -17.65 -11.17 -10.95
C GLN A 62 -17.18 -12.24 -11.93
N LEU A 63 -17.06 -13.48 -11.48
CA LEU A 63 -16.73 -14.60 -12.35
C LEU A 63 -17.83 -14.78 -13.42
N PHE A 64 -19.10 -14.88 -13.00
CA PHE A 64 -20.24 -15.08 -13.89
C PHE A 64 -20.35 -13.96 -14.93
N LYS A 65 -20.19 -12.70 -14.50
CA LYS A 65 -20.15 -11.55 -15.42
C LYS A 65 -19.03 -11.69 -16.45
N LYS A 66 -17.85 -12.11 -16.01
CA LYS A 66 -16.66 -12.20 -16.87
C LYS A 66 -16.73 -13.31 -17.90
N ILE A 67 -17.43 -14.40 -17.60
CA ILE A 67 -17.64 -15.53 -18.51
C ILE A 67 -18.94 -15.45 -19.32
N GLY A 68 -19.73 -14.37 -19.14
CA GLY A 68 -20.99 -14.18 -19.87
C GLY A 68 -22.09 -15.16 -19.45
N ALA A 69 -22.17 -15.54 -18.17
CA ALA A 69 -23.21 -16.43 -17.67
C ALA A 69 -24.62 -15.86 -17.89
N SER A 70 -25.62 -16.73 -18.09
CA SER A 70 -27.01 -16.32 -18.33
C SER A 70 -27.68 -15.71 -17.10
N TYR A 71 -28.75 -14.92 -17.29
CA TYR A 71 -29.56 -14.36 -16.19
C TYR A 71 -30.06 -15.42 -15.22
N GLN A 72 -30.48 -16.59 -15.71
CA GLN A 72 -30.90 -17.71 -14.87
C GLN A 72 -29.83 -18.20 -13.91
N HIS A 73 -28.56 -18.23 -14.37
CA HIS A 73 -27.42 -18.58 -13.51
C HIS A 73 -27.15 -17.52 -12.45
N PHE A 74 -27.36 -16.25 -12.76
CA PHE A 74 -27.25 -15.18 -11.77
C PHE A 74 -28.36 -15.24 -10.72
N ASP A 75 -29.59 -15.57 -11.11
CA ASP A 75 -30.70 -15.71 -10.21
C ASP A 75 -30.53 -16.90 -9.27
N GLU A 76 -30.10 -18.06 -9.80
CA GLU A 76 -29.75 -19.23 -8.99
C GLU A 76 -28.59 -18.94 -8.03
N LEU A 77 -27.59 -18.17 -8.48
CA LEU A 77 -26.50 -17.76 -7.61
C LEU A 77 -27.00 -16.86 -6.47
N ARG A 78 -27.94 -15.93 -6.75
CA ARG A 78 -28.57 -15.08 -5.72
C ARG A 78 -29.34 -15.89 -4.68
N GLU A 79 -30.08 -16.89 -5.13
CA GLU A 79 -30.81 -17.79 -4.21
C GLU A 79 -29.86 -18.57 -3.29
N LEU A 80 -28.67 -18.95 -3.79
CA LEU A 80 -27.72 -19.77 -3.04
C LEU A 80 -26.82 -18.98 -2.10
N VAL A 81 -26.47 -17.73 -2.44
CA VAL A 81 -25.52 -16.90 -1.68
C VAL A 81 -26.13 -15.58 -1.18
N GLY A 82 -27.43 -15.36 -1.45
CA GLY A 82 -28.14 -14.10 -1.22
C GLY A 82 -27.87 -13.10 -2.34
N ASP A 83 -28.67 -12.05 -2.40
CA ASP A 83 -28.40 -10.87 -3.24
C ASP A 83 -26.97 -10.44 -2.99
N SER A 84 -26.21 -10.43 -4.09
CA SER A 84 -24.75 -10.19 -4.14
C SER A 84 -24.24 -9.90 -2.74
N PRO A 85 -23.34 -10.64 -2.15
CA PRO A 85 -22.79 -10.11 -0.93
C PRO A 85 -22.42 -8.69 -1.33
N ARG A 86 -23.31 -7.69 -1.11
CA ARG A 86 -22.85 -6.41 -0.69
C ARG A 86 -21.75 -6.87 0.21
N TYR A 87 -20.55 -6.81 -0.33
CA TYR A 87 -19.39 -6.91 0.51
C TYR A 87 -19.95 -6.40 1.83
N LYS A 88 -20.27 -7.33 2.78
CA LYS A 88 -20.23 -6.87 4.12
C LYS A 88 -18.80 -6.36 4.10
N LYS A 89 -18.65 -5.09 3.63
CA LYS A 89 -17.69 -4.24 4.28
C LYS A 89 -17.84 -4.83 5.64
N LYS A 90 -16.86 -5.64 6.14
CA LYS A 90 -16.77 -5.69 7.55
C LYS A 90 -17.22 -4.29 7.86
N THR A 91 -18.50 -4.10 8.16
CA THR A 91 -18.81 -3.00 8.99
C THR A 91 -17.76 -3.30 10.01
N ASP A 92 -16.60 -2.67 9.77
CA ASP A 92 -15.95 -2.09 10.88
C ASP A 92 -17.11 -1.40 11.60
N THR A 93 -17.90 -2.14 12.36
CA THR A 93 -18.03 -1.83 13.74
C THR A 93 -16.59 -1.75 14.14
N LYS A 94 -15.99 -0.61 13.80
CA LYS A 94 -14.93 -0.03 14.53
C LYS A 94 -15.46 0.08 15.96
N VAL A 95 -15.37 -1.00 16.69
CA VAL A 95 -14.64 -0.90 17.91
C VAL A 95 -13.33 -0.31 17.41
N ASN A 96 -13.13 0.97 17.66
CA ASN A 96 -11.84 1.59 17.55
C ASN A 96 -10.98 0.78 18.51
N GLU A 97 -10.45 -0.36 18.02
CA GLU A 97 -9.40 -1.07 18.73
C GLU A 97 -8.28 -0.04 18.72
N VAL A 98 -8.13 0.62 19.85
CA VAL A 98 -7.05 1.57 20.10
C VAL A 98 -5.78 0.79 19.79
N VAL A 99 -5.08 1.20 18.75
CA VAL A 99 -3.82 0.55 18.39
C VAL A 99 -2.90 0.68 19.59
N GLN A 100 -2.34 -0.43 20.05
CA GLN A 100 -1.40 -0.43 21.17
C GLN A 100 -0.08 -1.01 20.70
N LEU A 101 1.01 -0.48 21.22
CA LEU A 101 2.32 -1.10 21.04
C LEU A 101 2.32 -2.49 21.69
N PRO A 102 3.18 -3.41 21.21
CA PRO A 102 3.37 -4.69 21.88
C PRO A 102 3.68 -4.51 23.37
N ASN A 103 3.18 -5.39 24.23
CA ASN A 103 3.43 -5.32 25.67
C ASN A 103 4.94 -5.40 26.00
N GLU A 104 5.68 -6.11 25.18
CA GLU A 104 7.12 -6.30 25.25
C GLU A 104 7.94 -5.18 24.58
N PHE A 105 7.29 -4.11 24.14
CA PHE A 105 7.95 -2.95 23.52
C PHE A 105 8.89 -2.24 24.50
N LYS A 106 10.15 -2.07 24.09
CA LYS A 106 11.19 -1.35 24.81
C LYS A 106 11.69 -0.19 23.94
N PRO A 107 11.57 1.07 24.36
CA PRO A 107 12.09 2.19 23.58
C PRO A 107 13.62 2.14 23.50
N LEU A 108 14.19 2.40 22.33
CA LEU A 108 15.65 2.37 22.11
C LEU A 108 16.37 3.53 22.78
N TRP A 109 15.69 4.66 22.97
CA TRP A 109 16.25 5.85 23.62
C TRP A 109 16.32 5.74 25.15
N ASN A 110 15.62 4.76 25.76
CA ASN A 110 15.68 4.53 27.20
C ASN A 110 16.90 3.69 27.59
N GLY A 111 17.33 3.86 28.85
CA GLY A 111 18.48 3.16 29.41
C GLY A 111 18.38 1.63 29.36
N GLY A 112 19.45 0.96 29.76
CA GLY A 112 19.63 -0.48 29.68
C GLY A 112 20.42 -0.91 28.46
N ASP A 113 21.34 -1.85 28.64
CA ASP A 113 22.20 -2.39 27.61
C ASP A 113 21.93 -3.89 27.45
N SER A 114 21.38 -4.29 26.30
CA SER A 114 21.23 -5.70 25.93
C SER A 114 21.85 -5.95 24.56
N ILE A 115 22.26 -7.18 24.29
CA ILE A 115 22.78 -7.58 22.99
C ILE A 115 21.76 -7.29 21.90
N VAL A 116 20.49 -7.57 22.13
CA VAL A 116 19.39 -7.33 21.19
C VAL A 116 19.26 -5.84 20.88
N LYS A 117 19.32 -4.97 21.89
CA LYS A 117 19.30 -3.51 21.73
C LYS A 117 20.46 -3.02 20.86
N ARG A 118 21.68 -3.48 21.14
CA ARG A 118 22.87 -3.11 20.35
C ARG A 118 22.75 -3.52 18.88
N HIS A 119 22.20 -4.71 18.60
CA HIS A 119 21.95 -5.15 17.23
C HIS A 119 20.87 -4.32 16.54
N ALA A 120 19.79 -3.96 17.24
CA ALA A 120 18.75 -3.08 16.70
C ALA A 120 19.29 -1.68 16.37
N LEU A 121 20.11 -1.08 17.26
CA LEU A 121 20.79 0.19 17.01
C LEU A 121 21.76 0.10 15.82
N SER A 122 22.59 -0.96 15.76
CA SER A 122 23.50 -1.17 14.62
C SER A 122 22.75 -1.28 13.29
N TYR A 123 21.58 -1.93 13.29
CA TYR A 123 20.74 -2.01 12.10
C TYR A 123 20.22 -0.63 11.65
N LEU A 124 19.77 0.20 12.60
CA LEU A 124 19.27 1.56 12.32
C LEU A 124 20.38 2.49 11.84
N TYR A 125 21.51 2.51 12.51
CA TYR A 125 22.65 3.36 12.14
C TYR A 125 23.20 3.03 10.74
N LYS A 126 23.27 1.74 10.36
CA LYS A 126 23.63 1.32 9.00
C LYS A 126 22.68 1.86 7.92
N ARG A 127 21.44 2.22 8.30
CA ARG A 127 20.43 2.82 7.43
C ARG A 127 20.40 4.36 7.53
N GLY A 128 21.36 4.98 8.21
CA GLY A 128 21.42 6.42 8.40
C GLY A 128 20.35 7.00 9.35
N ILE A 129 19.73 6.15 10.16
CA ILE A 129 18.77 6.55 11.20
C ILE A 129 19.55 6.73 12.49
N ASP A 130 19.61 7.97 12.97
CA ASP A 130 20.38 8.37 14.14
C ASP A 130 19.53 8.47 15.41
N ASP A 131 20.17 8.84 16.52
CA ASP A 131 19.50 8.94 17.82
C ASP A 131 18.38 9.99 17.84
N SER A 132 18.51 11.05 17.04
CA SER A 132 17.47 12.07 16.93
C SER A 132 16.22 11.51 16.25
N ASP A 133 16.38 10.67 15.22
CA ASP A 133 15.26 9.97 14.59
C ASP A 133 14.65 8.94 15.55
N ILE A 134 15.48 8.19 16.27
CA ILE A 134 15.03 7.19 17.24
C ILE A 134 14.13 7.85 18.29
N LEU A 135 14.53 9.00 18.80
CA LEU A 135 13.74 9.76 19.76
C LEU A 135 12.48 10.36 19.11
N LYS A 136 12.64 11.03 17.95
CA LYS A 136 11.54 11.70 17.23
C LYS A 136 10.39 10.74 16.93
N TYR A 137 10.70 9.55 16.41
CA TYR A 137 9.70 8.56 16.01
C TYR A 137 9.35 7.57 17.12
N ASN A 138 9.89 7.73 18.33
CA ASN A 138 9.72 6.83 19.46
C ASN A 138 10.03 5.36 19.07
N ILE A 139 11.14 5.15 18.36
CA ILE A 139 11.51 3.82 17.87
C ILE A 139 11.93 2.94 19.04
N GLY A 140 11.44 1.70 19.03
CA GLY A 140 11.80 0.70 20.03
C GLY A 140 12.09 -0.66 19.42
N TYR A 141 12.18 -1.65 20.25
CA TYR A 141 12.38 -3.06 19.87
C TYR A 141 11.64 -3.99 20.82
N CYS A 142 11.45 -5.22 20.39
CA CYS A 142 11.01 -6.31 21.23
C CYS A 142 12.07 -7.44 21.19
N ASP A 143 12.42 -7.96 22.32
CA ASP A 143 13.37 -9.08 22.46
C ASP A 143 12.67 -10.43 22.68
N ASP A 144 11.37 -10.43 22.98
CA ASP A 144 10.54 -11.61 23.13
C ASP A 144 9.15 -11.43 22.50
N GLY A 145 8.26 -12.40 22.73
CA GLY A 145 6.87 -12.37 22.28
C GLY A 145 6.67 -12.46 20.77
N LEU A 146 5.50 -12.02 20.33
CA LEU A 146 5.07 -12.08 18.93
C LEU A 146 5.95 -11.24 18.01
N TYR A 147 6.53 -10.16 18.53
CA TYR A 147 7.39 -9.22 17.83
C TYR A 147 8.86 -9.39 18.17
N SER A 148 9.25 -10.53 18.76
CA SER A 148 10.64 -10.83 19.09
C SER A 148 11.59 -10.55 17.94
N ASN A 149 12.75 -9.97 18.26
CA ASN A 149 13.82 -9.59 17.33
C ASN A 149 13.39 -8.59 16.26
N ARG A 150 12.45 -7.68 16.59
CA ARG A 150 11.95 -6.66 15.67
C ARG A 150 12.17 -5.27 16.22
N ILE A 151 12.60 -4.38 15.34
CA ILE A 151 12.48 -2.94 15.53
C ILE A 151 11.01 -2.60 15.33
N ILE A 152 10.44 -1.86 16.26
CA ILE A 152 9.09 -1.34 16.20
C ILE A 152 9.17 0.16 15.88
N VAL A 153 8.55 0.54 14.78
CA VAL A 153 8.46 1.94 14.35
C VAL A 153 7.00 2.37 14.48
N PRO A 154 6.65 3.14 15.53
CA PRO A 154 5.31 3.67 15.71
C PRO A 154 4.98 4.76 14.69
N SER A 155 3.71 4.89 14.37
CA SER A 155 3.15 6.00 13.60
C SER A 155 2.00 6.61 14.41
N TYR A 156 1.99 7.92 14.51
CA TYR A 156 0.99 8.68 15.27
C TYR A 156 0.21 9.58 14.32
N ASP A 157 -1.07 9.81 14.64
CA ASP A 157 -1.92 10.76 13.94
C ASP A 157 -1.62 12.22 14.37
N SER A 158 -2.37 13.19 13.83
CA SER A 158 -2.21 14.61 14.14
C SER A 158 -2.47 14.97 15.61
N GLU A 159 -3.15 14.11 16.37
CA GLU A 159 -3.46 14.30 17.78
C GLU A 159 -2.47 13.58 18.71
N GLY A 160 -1.46 12.91 18.13
CA GLY A 160 -0.46 12.13 18.88
C GLY A 160 -0.96 10.75 19.31
N GLN A 161 -2.08 10.25 18.79
CA GLN A 161 -2.55 8.91 19.07
C GLN A 161 -1.89 7.89 18.13
N LEU A 162 -1.50 6.75 18.68
CA LEU A 162 -0.92 5.66 17.89
C LEU A 162 -1.95 5.14 16.87
N ASN A 163 -1.68 5.32 15.57
CA ASN A 163 -2.57 4.90 14.49
C ASN A 163 -2.09 3.65 13.75
N PHE A 164 -0.77 3.37 13.78
CA PHE A 164 -0.15 2.20 13.18
C PHE A 164 1.22 1.93 13.80
N PHE A 165 1.78 0.75 13.58
CA PHE A 165 3.20 0.50 13.76
C PHE A 165 3.71 -0.57 12.80
N VAL A 166 4.99 -0.50 12.49
CA VAL A 166 5.71 -1.46 11.66
C VAL A 166 6.71 -2.22 12.53
N GLY A 167 6.68 -3.55 12.45
CA GLY A 167 7.69 -4.40 13.07
C GLY A 167 8.66 -4.94 12.03
N ARG A 168 9.94 -4.51 12.05
CA ARG A 168 10.99 -4.94 11.13
C ARG A 168 11.96 -5.90 11.81
N ASP A 169 12.08 -7.10 11.27
CA ASP A 169 13.10 -8.06 11.68
C ASP A 169 14.50 -7.57 11.29
N PHE A 170 15.46 -7.68 12.20
CA PHE A 170 16.85 -7.27 11.97
C PHE A 170 17.85 -8.45 11.97
N TYR A 171 17.35 -9.70 12.06
CA TYR A 171 18.15 -10.94 11.99
C TYR A 171 17.87 -11.78 10.72
N ASN A 172 17.27 -11.20 9.67
CA ASN A 172 17.00 -11.86 8.39
C ASN A 172 16.06 -13.07 8.46
N SER A 173 15.00 -13.02 9.29
CA SER A 173 13.96 -14.05 9.30
C SER A 173 13.19 -14.09 7.96
N LYS A 174 12.52 -15.22 7.69
CA LYS A 174 11.65 -15.38 6.51
C LYS A 174 10.54 -14.31 6.44
N MET A 175 10.09 -13.82 7.60
CA MET A 175 9.08 -12.77 7.72
C MET A 175 9.75 -11.44 8.05
N LYS A 176 10.22 -10.72 7.03
CA LYS A 176 10.92 -9.43 7.20
C LYS A 176 10.08 -8.37 7.93
N TYR A 177 8.78 -8.32 7.67
CA TYR A 177 7.86 -7.35 8.27
C TYR A 177 6.70 -8.03 8.96
N ARG A 178 6.37 -7.56 10.15
CA ARG A 178 5.16 -7.88 10.89
C ARG A 178 4.58 -6.58 11.42
N ASN A 179 3.52 -6.11 10.80
CA ASN A 179 2.86 -4.87 11.17
C ASN A 179 1.70 -5.14 12.12
N THR A 180 1.14 -4.08 12.71
CA THR A 180 -0.12 -4.19 13.44
C THR A 180 -1.21 -4.79 12.56
N SER A 181 -2.19 -5.48 13.16
CA SER A 181 -3.31 -6.11 12.46
C SER A 181 -4.39 -5.13 12.00
N THR A 182 -4.27 -3.84 12.33
CA THR A 182 -5.23 -2.81 11.98
C THR A 182 -5.19 -2.44 10.49
N THR A 183 -6.18 -1.66 10.04
CA THR A 183 -6.25 -1.18 8.67
C THR A 183 -5.07 -0.27 8.34
N LYS A 184 -4.55 -0.35 7.11
CA LYS A 184 -3.55 0.58 6.57
C LYS A 184 -4.17 1.91 6.09
N ASN A 185 -5.48 2.11 6.23
CA ASN A 185 -6.15 3.33 5.83
C ASN A 185 -5.96 4.44 6.88
N VAL A 186 -4.72 4.72 7.19
CA VAL A 186 -4.23 5.74 8.11
C VAL A 186 -3.23 6.64 7.37
N ILE A 187 -2.87 7.77 7.95
CA ILE A 187 -1.80 8.63 7.46
C ILE A 187 -0.53 8.30 8.26
N GLY A 188 0.49 7.80 7.56
CA GLY A 188 1.76 7.47 8.20
C GLY A 188 2.50 8.73 8.65
N PHE A 189 2.98 8.72 9.89
CA PHE A 189 3.76 9.82 10.49
C PHE A 189 3.05 11.18 10.50
N GLU A 190 1.70 11.22 10.50
CA GLU A 190 0.92 12.44 10.36
C GLU A 190 1.30 13.51 11.39
N LEU A 191 1.64 13.11 12.61
CA LEU A 191 2.10 14.01 13.68
C LEU A 191 3.26 14.93 13.25
N PHE A 192 4.10 14.46 12.32
CA PHE A 192 5.32 15.15 11.89
C PHE A 192 5.19 15.83 10.53
N ILE A 193 3.99 15.82 9.92
CA ILE A 193 3.77 16.34 8.58
C ILE A 193 3.37 17.80 8.61
N ASN A 194 4.15 18.62 7.92
CA ASN A 194 3.79 19.99 7.60
C ASN A 194 3.03 20.03 6.26
N TRP A 195 1.73 20.26 6.32
CA TRP A 195 0.86 20.26 5.13
C TRP A 195 1.07 21.47 4.21
N ASP A 196 1.76 22.50 4.67
CA ASP A 196 2.09 23.71 3.89
C ASP A 196 3.39 23.56 3.08
N GLU A 197 4.15 22.49 3.30
CA GLU A 197 5.39 22.18 2.57
C GLU A 197 5.19 21.08 1.51
N PRO A 198 6.17 20.89 0.58
CA PRO A 198 6.20 19.74 -0.30
C PRO A 198 6.10 18.43 0.48
N ILE A 199 5.33 17.47 -0.04
CA ILE A 199 5.15 16.16 0.58
C ILE A 199 5.83 15.12 -0.28
N ILE A 200 6.58 14.21 0.36
CA ILE A 200 7.18 13.05 -0.28
C ILE A 200 6.35 11.81 0.11
N LEU A 201 5.87 11.07 -0.87
CA LEU A 201 5.21 9.79 -0.68
C LEU A 201 6.19 8.67 -0.98
N CYS A 202 6.40 7.75 -0.04
CA CYS A 202 7.31 6.63 -0.17
C CYS A 202 6.67 5.31 0.31
N GLU A 203 7.27 4.16 0.00
CA GLU A 203 6.68 2.87 0.30
C GLU A 203 6.73 2.55 1.80
N GLY A 204 7.87 2.75 2.44
CA GLY A 204 8.16 2.27 3.78
C GLY A 204 8.55 3.35 4.79
N VAL A 205 8.52 2.96 6.06
CA VAL A 205 8.90 3.86 7.18
C VAL A 205 10.39 4.22 7.15
N PHE A 206 11.24 3.29 6.71
CA PHE A 206 12.68 3.54 6.65
C PHE A 206 13.04 4.54 5.56
N ASP A 207 12.35 4.49 4.42
CA ASP A 207 12.49 5.48 3.35
C ASP A 207 12.08 6.86 3.85
N ALA A 208 10.89 6.96 4.48
CA ALA A 208 10.40 8.21 5.03
C ALA A 208 11.38 8.83 6.04
N MET A 209 11.98 8.03 6.91
CA MET A 209 12.96 8.50 7.89
C MET A 209 14.28 8.90 7.24
N SER A 210 14.75 8.14 6.23
CA SER A 210 16.03 8.42 5.57
C SER A 210 16.04 9.73 4.79
N PHE A 211 14.86 10.18 4.32
CA PHE A 211 14.74 11.46 3.62
C PHE A 211 14.94 12.67 4.53
N LYS A 212 14.82 12.52 5.85
CA LYS A 212 14.93 13.64 6.83
C LYS A 212 14.06 14.85 6.46
N ARG A 213 12.94 14.62 5.75
CA ARG A 213 12.05 15.62 5.18
C ARG A 213 10.60 15.29 5.50
N ASN A 214 9.68 16.08 4.95
CA ASN A 214 8.25 15.96 5.06
C ASN A 214 7.74 14.73 4.26
N ALA A 215 7.96 13.52 4.77
CA ALA A 215 7.73 12.27 4.07
C ALA A 215 6.67 11.40 4.75
N ILE A 216 5.75 10.86 3.95
CA ILE A 216 4.64 10.00 4.38
C ILE A 216 4.89 8.58 3.87
N PRO A 217 5.06 7.58 4.75
CA PRO A 217 5.11 6.19 4.35
C PRO A 217 3.70 5.68 4.04
N LEU A 218 3.55 5.02 2.89
CA LEU A 218 2.27 4.45 2.43
C LEU A 218 1.98 3.07 3.03
N PHE A 219 2.94 2.47 3.71
CA PHE A 219 2.88 1.07 4.19
C PHE A 219 2.60 0.06 3.06
N GLY A 220 3.00 0.40 1.85
CA GLY A 220 2.81 -0.33 0.60
C GLY A 220 2.79 0.61 -0.61
N LYS A 221 2.30 0.13 -1.75
CA LYS A 221 2.39 0.83 -3.05
C LYS A 221 1.15 1.68 -3.41
N THR A 222 0.18 1.84 -2.48
CA THR A 222 -1.11 2.47 -2.77
C THR A 222 -1.42 3.57 -1.78
N VAL A 223 -1.80 4.74 -2.29
CA VAL A 223 -2.34 5.83 -1.46
C VAL A 223 -3.75 5.45 -1.01
N MET A 224 -3.93 5.34 0.29
CA MET A 224 -5.22 5.02 0.89
C MET A 224 -6.16 6.23 0.89
N SER A 225 -7.47 5.97 0.94
CA SER A 225 -8.50 7.00 0.77
C SER A 225 -8.43 8.13 1.80
N THR A 226 -8.03 7.84 3.04
CA THR A 226 -7.86 8.84 4.10
C THR A 226 -6.75 9.81 3.76
N LEU A 227 -5.57 9.30 3.38
CA LEU A 227 -4.43 10.13 2.97
C LEU A 227 -4.74 10.92 1.71
N GLN A 228 -5.33 10.28 0.69
CA GLN A 228 -5.71 10.92 -0.56
C GLN A 228 -6.62 12.13 -0.33
N LYS A 229 -7.68 11.96 0.46
CA LYS A 229 -8.59 13.06 0.83
C LYS A 229 -7.86 14.20 1.54
N LYS A 230 -7.04 13.89 2.54
CA LYS A 230 -6.30 14.89 3.31
C LYS A 230 -5.36 15.71 2.42
N ILE A 231 -4.62 15.06 1.52
CA ILE A 231 -3.73 15.76 0.57
C ILE A 231 -4.55 16.67 -0.34
N ILE A 232 -5.62 16.17 -0.95
CA ILE A 232 -6.46 16.96 -1.86
C ILE A 232 -7.05 18.16 -1.10
N GLU A 233 -7.62 17.95 0.07
CA GLU A 233 -8.21 19.02 0.87
C GLU A 233 -7.18 20.09 1.27
N SER A 234 -5.99 19.70 1.72
CA SER A 234 -4.95 20.65 2.14
C SER A 234 -4.43 21.47 0.95
N LYS A 235 -4.13 20.82 -0.18
CA LYS A 235 -3.54 21.48 -1.34
C LYS A 235 -4.56 22.29 -2.14
N VAL A 236 -5.81 21.83 -2.27
CA VAL A 236 -6.89 22.58 -2.93
C VAL A 236 -7.28 23.81 -2.10
N LYS A 237 -7.36 23.73 -0.77
CA LYS A 237 -7.56 24.91 0.09
C LYS A 237 -6.46 25.97 -0.14
N THR A 238 -5.23 25.53 -0.31
CA THR A 238 -4.10 26.42 -0.63
C THR A 238 -4.30 27.12 -1.96
N ILE A 239 -4.68 26.41 -3.03
CA ILE A 239 -4.96 26.98 -4.35
C ILE A 239 -6.08 28.03 -4.25
N LEU A 240 -7.20 27.68 -3.62
CA LEU A 240 -8.35 28.58 -3.48
C LEU A 240 -8.04 29.83 -2.64
N SER A 241 -7.24 29.70 -1.57
CA SER A 241 -6.83 30.85 -0.76
C SER A 241 -5.94 31.82 -1.54
N ASN A 242 -5.04 31.32 -2.36
CA ASN A 242 -4.17 32.13 -3.22
C ASN A 242 -4.98 32.89 -4.28
N LEU A 243 -5.97 32.23 -4.89
CA LEU A 243 -6.85 32.86 -5.87
C LEU A 243 -7.69 33.99 -5.25
N LYS A 244 -8.23 33.80 -4.03
CA LYS A 244 -9.04 34.81 -3.33
C LYS A 244 -8.24 36.03 -2.86
N LYS A 245 -6.99 35.83 -2.42
CA LYS A 245 -6.17 36.89 -1.82
C LYS A 245 -5.32 37.66 -2.80
N LYS A 246 -5.28 37.29 -4.11
CA LYS A 246 -4.34 37.83 -5.10
C LYS A 246 -2.88 37.82 -4.60
N ILE A 247 -2.54 36.89 -3.73
CA ILE A 247 -1.22 36.79 -3.11
C ILE A 247 -0.33 35.98 -4.05
N TYR A 248 0.76 36.58 -4.46
CA TYR A 248 1.81 35.94 -5.28
C TYR A 248 2.75 35.04 -4.45
N GLU A 249 2.52 34.86 -3.16
CA GLU A 249 3.26 33.90 -2.34
C GLU A 249 2.85 32.49 -2.71
N LYS A 250 3.78 31.78 -3.32
CA LYS A 250 3.64 30.42 -3.81
C LYS A 250 3.55 29.44 -2.62
N LYS A 251 2.36 29.24 -2.06
CA LYS A 251 2.14 28.10 -1.19
C LYS A 251 2.33 26.81 -1.99
N VAL A 252 3.06 25.88 -1.41
CA VAL A 252 3.56 24.70 -2.13
C VAL A 252 2.47 23.67 -2.32
N THR A 253 2.17 23.35 -3.58
CA THR A 253 1.23 22.29 -3.98
C THR A 253 1.93 21.03 -4.49
N ASP A 254 3.22 20.89 -4.21
CA ASP A 254 4.08 19.90 -4.82
C ASP A 254 4.06 18.59 -4.03
N ILE A 255 3.91 17.47 -4.76
CA ILE A 255 3.99 16.12 -4.22
C ILE A 255 5.05 15.35 -5.01
N TYR A 256 6.01 14.83 -4.27
CA TYR A 256 7.06 13.95 -4.78
C TYR A 256 6.69 12.50 -4.51
N ILE A 257 6.83 11.65 -5.51
CA ILE A 257 6.55 10.22 -5.43
C ILE A 257 7.87 9.46 -5.54
N ALA A 258 8.26 8.80 -4.47
CA ALA A 258 9.50 8.06 -4.32
C ALA A 258 9.19 6.61 -3.92
N LEU A 259 8.52 5.85 -4.80
CA LEU A 259 8.26 4.43 -4.63
C LEU A 259 9.38 3.60 -5.29
N ASP A 260 9.45 2.33 -4.93
CA ASP A 260 10.38 1.39 -5.52
C ASP A 260 10.21 1.25 -7.04
N GLU A 261 11.26 0.88 -7.76
CA GLU A 261 11.26 0.80 -9.24
C GLU A 261 10.14 -0.11 -9.78
N ASP A 262 9.83 -1.20 -9.08
CA ASP A 262 8.77 -2.14 -9.45
C ASP A 262 7.34 -1.59 -9.26
N ALA A 263 7.19 -0.44 -8.58
CA ALA A 263 5.93 0.27 -8.35
C ALA A 263 5.65 1.41 -9.35
N LEU A 264 6.37 1.49 -10.47
CA LEU A 264 6.23 2.56 -11.46
C LEU A 264 4.79 2.76 -11.95
N THR A 265 4.08 1.66 -12.23
CA THR A 265 2.67 1.71 -12.66
C THR A 265 1.75 2.29 -11.58
N ASP A 266 2.02 2.00 -10.32
CA ASP A 266 1.26 2.53 -9.20
C ASP A 266 1.60 4.01 -8.96
N SER A 267 2.86 4.40 -9.11
CA SER A 267 3.31 5.81 -9.08
C SER A 267 2.56 6.67 -10.10
N ILE A 268 2.43 6.18 -11.34
CA ILE A 268 1.71 6.89 -12.41
C ILE A 268 0.22 7.06 -12.07
N LYS A 269 -0.44 6.05 -11.51
CA LYS A 269 -1.85 6.16 -11.08
C LYS A 269 -2.02 7.19 -9.97
N ILE A 270 -1.09 7.23 -9.02
CA ILE A 270 -1.08 8.21 -7.94
C ILE A 270 -0.91 9.62 -8.50
N MET A 271 0.05 9.81 -9.41
CA MET A 271 0.27 11.10 -10.08
C MET A 271 -0.97 11.55 -10.86
N GLU A 272 -1.57 10.67 -11.67
CA GLU A 272 -2.77 10.97 -12.45
C GLU A 272 -3.90 11.49 -11.55
N GLU A 273 -4.11 10.86 -10.40
CA GLU A 273 -5.17 11.23 -9.46
C GLU A 273 -4.92 12.63 -8.85
N PHE A 274 -3.70 12.93 -8.44
CA PHE A 274 -3.38 14.24 -7.88
C PHE A 274 -3.39 15.35 -8.94
N MET A 275 -2.91 15.07 -10.14
CA MET A 275 -2.93 16.04 -11.25
C MET A 275 -4.35 16.44 -11.64
N LYS A 276 -5.34 15.52 -11.60
CA LYS A 276 -6.77 15.85 -11.82
C LYS A 276 -7.29 16.90 -10.84
N ASN A 277 -6.67 17.03 -9.68
CA ASN A 277 -7.01 18.01 -8.64
C ASN A 277 -6.10 19.25 -8.69
N GLY A 278 -5.33 19.47 -9.75
CA GLY A 278 -4.45 20.62 -9.91
C GLY A 278 -3.19 20.61 -9.04
N ILE A 279 -2.82 19.45 -8.51
CA ILE A 279 -1.64 19.28 -7.66
C ILE A 279 -0.44 18.94 -8.54
N ASN A 280 0.69 19.62 -8.33
CA ASN A 280 1.93 19.33 -9.04
C ASN A 280 2.52 18.01 -8.55
N THR A 281 2.90 17.16 -9.48
CA THR A 281 3.50 15.86 -9.16
C THR A 281 4.88 15.72 -9.76
N TYR A 282 5.76 15.06 -9.00
CA TYR A 282 7.16 14.82 -9.34
C TYR A 282 7.46 13.36 -9.08
N LEU A 283 8.08 12.67 -10.04
CA LEU A 283 8.51 11.29 -9.87
C LEU A 283 10.01 11.24 -9.60
N ILE A 284 10.39 10.83 -8.39
CA ILE A 284 11.78 10.61 -8.04
C ILE A 284 12.15 9.20 -8.52
N LYS A 285 13.08 9.14 -9.47
CA LYS A 285 13.60 7.87 -9.97
C LYS A 285 14.76 7.41 -9.09
N SER A 286 14.60 6.28 -8.43
CA SER A 286 15.71 5.59 -7.79
C SER A 286 16.41 4.74 -8.86
N THR A 287 17.62 5.13 -9.25
CA THR A 287 18.27 4.52 -10.41
C THR A 287 18.95 3.18 -10.13
N GLN A 288 19.15 2.76 -8.88
CA GLN A 288 19.89 1.52 -8.58
C GLN A 288 19.68 0.91 -7.18
N LYS A 289 19.01 1.56 -6.25
CA LYS A 289 18.91 1.10 -4.85
C LYS A 289 17.57 1.50 -4.22
N ASP A 290 17.22 0.78 -3.18
CA ASP A 290 16.18 1.14 -2.23
C ASP A 290 16.37 2.62 -1.82
N PRO A 291 15.33 3.47 -1.81
CA PRO A 291 15.43 4.87 -1.39
C PRO A 291 16.18 5.07 -0.07
N SER A 292 16.03 4.15 0.88
CA SER A 292 16.75 4.15 2.15
C SER A 292 18.28 3.96 2.02
N ASP A 293 18.75 3.41 0.91
CA ASP A 293 20.19 3.17 0.67
C ASP A 293 20.87 4.36 -0.04
N ILE A 294 20.10 5.28 -0.62
CA ILE A 294 20.61 6.44 -1.36
C ILE A 294 21.22 7.48 -0.40
N GLY A 295 20.64 7.63 0.77
CA GLY A 295 21.03 8.62 1.77
C GLY A 295 20.48 10.03 1.48
N PHE A 296 20.45 10.86 2.54
CA PHE A 296 19.80 12.18 2.54
C PHE A 296 20.36 13.15 1.48
N TYR A 297 21.67 13.30 1.38
CA TYR A 297 22.28 14.28 0.47
C TYR A 297 21.97 13.98 -0.99
N LYS A 298 22.14 12.73 -1.40
CA LYS A 298 21.85 12.32 -2.78
C LYS A 298 20.35 12.42 -3.11
N PHE A 299 19.50 12.12 -2.14
CA PHE A 299 18.06 12.29 -2.31
C PHE A 299 17.66 13.76 -2.54
N ILE A 300 18.32 14.72 -1.83
CA ILE A 300 18.08 16.17 -2.06
C ILE A 300 18.51 16.58 -3.46
N GLU A 301 19.65 16.10 -3.95
CA GLU A 301 20.06 16.36 -5.34
C GLU A 301 19.00 15.85 -6.31
N LEU A 302 18.56 14.60 -6.16
CA LEU A 302 17.50 14.02 -7.00
C LEU A 302 16.21 14.83 -6.98
N THR A 303 15.78 15.32 -5.80
CA THR A 303 14.57 16.16 -5.72
C THR A 303 14.73 17.50 -6.45
N ARG A 304 15.92 18.10 -6.44
CA ARG A 304 16.23 19.36 -7.14
C ARG A 304 16.28 19.17 -8.66
N GLU A 305 16.78 18.06 -9.13
CA GLU A 305 16.90 17.71 -10.54
C GLU A 305 15.59 17.18 -11.15
N THR A 306 14.67 16.68 -10.31
CA THR A 306 13.42 16.09 -10.78
C THR A 306 12.51 17.13 -11.38
N LYS A 307 12.14 16.92 -12.66
CA LYS A 307 11.19 17.77 -13.36
C LYS A 307 9.75 17.45 -12.98
N GLN A 308 8.89 18.47 -13.04
CA GLN A 308 7.47 18.28 -12.87
C GLN A 308 6.92 17.36 -13.95
N PHE A 309 6.20 16.32 -13.53
CA PHE A 309 5.49 15.43 -14.44
C PHE A 309 4.21 16.13 -14.93
N LYS A 310 4.08 16.34 -16.23
CA LYS A 310 2.98 17.08 -16.86
C LYS A 310 1.92 16.15 -17.42
N PHE A 311 0.72 16.67 -17.63
CA PHE A 311 -0.36 15.91 -18.24
C PHE A 311 -0.02 15.43 -19.68
N SER A 312 0.78 16.20 -20.41
CA SER A 312 1.34 15.80 -21.70
C SER A 312 2.17 14.51 -21.62
N ASP A 313 2.91 14.35 -20.53
CA ASP A 313 3.76 13.16 -20.31
C ASP A 313 2.91 11.93 -20.01
N LEU A 314 1.82 12.12 -19.25
CA LEU A 314 0.83 11.07 -19.01
C LEU A 314 0.16 10.60 -20.31
N ILE A 315 -0.22 11.53 -21.19
CA ILE A 315 -0.81 11.20 -22.51
C ILE A 315 0.19 10.40 -23.35
N LYS A 316 1.44 10.87 -23.46
CA LYS A 316 2.48 10.16 -24.19
C LYS A 316 2.72 8.74 -23.66
N LEU A 317 2.73 8.56 -22.33
CA LEU A 317 2.82 7.25 -21.71
C LEU A 317 1.68 6.32 -22.09
N LYS A 318 0.45 6.82 -22.09
CA LYS A 318 -0.75 6.03 -22.43
C LYS A 318 -0.79 5.66 -23.92
N LEU A 319 -0.30 6.53 -24.80
CA LEU A 319 -0.27 6.30 -26.24
C LEU A 319 0.83 5.30 -26.66
N ASN A 320 2.00 5.39 -26.05
CA ASN A 320 3.17 4.58 -26.45
C ASN A 320 3.15 3.13 -25.93
N GLY A 321 2.21 2.77 -25.04
CA GLY A 321 2.00 1.41 -24.56
C GLY A 321 3.16 0.77 -23.78
N ASN A 322 4.36 1.35 -23.80
CA ASN A 322 5.56 0.85 -23.14
C ASN A 322 6.06 1.84 -22.08
N THR A 323 5.46 1.75 -20.91
CA THR A 323 5.69 2.64 -19.77
C THR A 323 7.16 2.70 -19.35
N LYS A 324 7.87 1.57 -19.37
CA LYS A 324 9.25 1.48 -18.90
C LYS A 324 10.20 2.25 -19.82
N ARG A 325 10.13 2.03 -21.12
CA ARG A 325 11.00 2.67 -22.13
C ARG A 325 10.79 4.20 -22.22
N TYR A 326 9.55 4.65 -22.04
CA TYR A 326 9.26 6.09 -22.05
C TYR A 326 9.79 6.78 -20.80
N MET A 327 9.70 6.13 -19.66
CA MET A 327 10.19 6.69 -18.39
C MET A 327 11.72 6.72 -18.30
N GLU A 328 12.42 5.87 -19.06
CA GLU A 328 13.89 5.92 -19.19
C GLU A 328 14.35 7.17 -20.00
N ALA A 329 13.46 7.73 -20.81
CA ALA A 329 13.74 8.89 -21.68
C ALA A 329 13.32 10.26 -21.07
N LEU A 330 12.58 10.27 -19.96
CA LEU A 330 12.23 11.46 -19.17
C LEU A 330 13.25 11.72 -18.06
#